data_7004ef0b684449a6f000af1fcdc276a9
#
_entry.id   7004ef0b684449a6f000af1fcdc276a9
#
_cell.length_a   1.000
_cell.length_b   1.000
_cell.length_c   1.000
_cell.angle_alpha   90.00
_cell.angle_beta   90.00
_cell.angle_gamma   90.00
#
_symmetry.space_group_name_H-M   'P 1'
#
loop_
_entity.id
_entity.type
_entity.pdbx_description
1 polymer ?
#
loop_
_entity_poly.entity_id
_entity_poly.type
_entity_poly.pdbx_seq_one_letter_code
_entity_poly.pdbx_strand_id
1 'polypeptide(L)'
;MRFNIDGLKVLDLFFQEDERGNFQKIYNRDSFDRLELPFEIHESYISMSKKGTLRGMHYQKEPYGHEKLVSCIHGKALDVCIALRTDSKSFGFVDH
;
A
#
# COMPACT_ATOMS: atom_id res chain seq x y z
N MET A 1 10.89 -7.56 2.19
CA MET A 1 10.98 -7.09 0.79
C MET A 1 11.42 -5.63 0.78
N ARG A 2 12.29 -5.27 -0.12
CA ARG A 2 12.83 -3.92 -0.20
C ARG A 2 12.47 -3.29 -1.53
N PHE A 3 11.85 -2.11 -1.50
CA PHE A 3 11.53 -1.36 -2.69
C PHE A 3 12.59 -0.31 -3.01
N ASN A 4 12.74 0.00 -4.29
CA ASN A 4 13.67 1.00 -4.78
C ASN A 4 13.02 2.35 -5.09
N ILE A 5 11.72 2.46 -4.89
CA ILE A 5 10.95 3.69 -5.12
C ILE A 5 10.86 4.49 -3.84
N ASP A 6 11.26 5.75 -3.87
CA ASP A 6 11.13 6.66 -2.74
C ASP A 6 9.66 6.80 -2.31
N GLY A 7 9.40 6.63 -1.01
CA GLY A 7 8.06 6.74 -0.46
C GLY A 7 7.22 5.51 -0.58
N LEU A 8 7.70 4.46 -1.24
CA LEU A 8 7.01 3.18 -1.31
C LEU A 8 7.56 2.25 -0.22
N LYS A 9 6.69 1.76 0.64
CA LYS A 9 7.09 0.95 1.80
C LYS A 9 6.18 -0.25 1.95
N VAL A 10 6.77 -1.38 2.37
CA VAL A 10 6.03 -2.54 2.88
C VAL A 10 6.00 -2.44 4.40
N LEU A 11 4.82 -2.59 4.97
CA LEU A 11 4.63 -2.52 6.41
C LEU A 11 4.26 -3.90 6.94
N ASP A 12 5.01 -4.36 7.94
CA ASP A 12 4.68 -5.56 8.68
C ASP A 12 3.94 -5.16 9.95
N LEU A 13 2.62 -5.27 9.90
CA LEU A 13 1.76 -5.02 11.05
C LEU A 13 1.45 -6.33 11.75
N PHE A 14 0.82 -6.22 12.91
CA PHE A 14 0.51 -7.39 13.73
C PHE A 14 -0.34 -8.41 12.99
N PHE A 15 0.12 -9.65 12.99
CA PHE A 15 -0.58 -10.81 12.44
C PHE A 15 -0.49 -11.96 13.44
N GLN A 16 -1.60 -12.62 13.67
CA GLN A 16 -1.66 -13.80 14.53
C GLN A 16 -2.61 -14.84 13.95
N GLU A 17 -2.21 -16.09 13.98
CA GLU A 17 -3.00 -17.21 13.48
C GLU A 17 -3.09 -18.31 14.53
N ASP A 18 -4.28 -18.90 14.66
CA ASP A 18 -4.54 -20.09 15.50
C ASP A 18 -5.59 -20.96 14.82
N GLU A 19 -6.10 -21.99 15.52
CA GLU A 19 -7.08 -22.91 14.96
C GLU A 19 -8.43 -22.26 14.63
N ARG A 20 -8.71 -21.07 15.14
CA ARG A 20 -9.94 -20.32 14.83
C ARG A 20 -9.83 -19.51 13.53
N GLY A 21 -8.60 -19.30 13.02
CA GLY A 21 -8.33 -18.47 11.88
C GLY A 21 -7.20 -17.49 12.15
N ASN A 22 -7.27 -16.28 11.58
CA ASN A 22 -6.23 -15.30 11.76
C ASN A 22 -6.78 -13.92 12.14
N PHE A 23 -5.90 -13.11 12.71
CA PHE A 23 -6.14 -11.73 13.05
C PHE A 23 -5.05 -10.87 12.43
N GLN A 24 -5.45 -9.84 11.69
CA GLN A 24 -4.51 -8.93 11.03
C GLN A 24 -4.83 -7.50 11.39
N LYS A 25 -3.83 -6.74 11.78
CA LYS A 25 -3.98 -5.28 11.86
C LYS A 25 -3.60 -4.68 10.51
N ILE A 26 -4.48 -3.88 9.96
CA ILE A 26 -4.25 -3.18 8.69
C ILE A 26 -3.89 -1.71 8.91
N TYR A 27 -4.17 -1.18 10.09
CA TYR A 27 -3.76 0.15 10.51
C TYR A 27 -3.69 0.19 12.04
N ASN A 28 -2.65 0.85 12.57
CA ASN A 28 -2.49 1.08 14.00
C ASN A 28 -1.71 2.39 14.19
N ARG A 29 -2.30 3.34 14.92
CA ARG A 29 -1.70 4.66 15.14
C ARG A 29 -0.31 4.55 15.76
N ASP A 30 -0.16 3.75 16.82
CA ASP A 30 1.11 3.64 17.53
C ASP A 30 2.21 3.04 16.66
N SER A 31 1.87 2.05 15.83
CA SER A 31 2.83 1.44 14.90
C SER A 31 3.28 2.46 13.85
N PHE A 32 2.37 3.25 13.32
CA PHE A 32 2.69 4.28 12.32
C PHE A 32 3.54 5.39 12.94
N ASP A 33 3.26 5.77 14.18
CA ASP A 33 4.05 6.77 14.89
C ASP A 33 5.48 6.26 15.13
N ARG A 34 5.65 5.00 15.53
CA ARG A 34 6.97 4.38 15.69
C ARG A 34 7.76 4.30 14.39
N LEU A 35 7.07 4.12 13.27
CA LEU A 35 7.67 4.07 11.94
C LEU A 35 7.87 5.45 11.33
N GLU A 36 7.50 6.50 12.05
CA GLU A 36 7.56 7.89 11.58
C GLU A 36 6.77 8.10 10.29
N LEU A 37 5.59 7.47 10.21
CA LEU A 37 4.68 7.59 9.06
C LEU A 37 3.50 8.47 9.42
N PRO A 38 3.48 9.75 9.01
CA PRO A 38 2.39 10.67 9.31
C PRO A 38 1.19 10.44 8.39
N PHE A 39 0.53 9.30 8.56
CA PHE A 39 -0.59 8.89 7.73
C PHE A 39 -1.91 9.19 8.42
N GLU A 40 -2.79 9.91 7.72
CA GLU A 40 -4.15 10.20 8.18
C GLU A 40 -5.16 9.55 7.25
N ILE A 41 -6.19 8.92 7.84
CA ILE A 41 -7.25 8.29 7.06
C ILE A 41 -8.35 9.31 6.82
N HIS A 42 -8.52 9.72 5.57
CA HIS A 42 -9.62 10.57 5.14
C HIS A 42 -10.74 9.75 4.50
N GLU A 43 -10.39 8.63 3.91
CA GLU A 43 -11.32 7.74 3.25
C GLU A 43 -10.82 6.31 3.39
N SER A 44 -11.72 5.37 3.62
CA SER A 44 -11.40 3.96 3.71
C SER A 44 -12.46 3.15 2.97
N TYR A 45 -12.03 2.24 2.10
CA TYR A 45 -12.95 1.41 1.34
C TYR A 45 -12.34 0.06 1.02
N ILE A 46 -13.19 -0.86 0.63
CA ILE A 46 -12.80 -2.20 0.18
C ILE A 46 -13.32 -2.37 -1.25
N SER A 47 -12.45 -2.86 -2.13
CA SER A 47 -12.88 -3.29 -3.45
C SER A 47 -12.72 -4.80 -3.58
N MET A 48 -13.59 -5.42 -4.33
CA MET A 48 -13.53 -6.84 -4.63
C MET A 48 -13.38 -7.02 -6.13
N SER A 49 -12.45 -7.88 -6.53
CA SER A 49 -12.18 -8.14 -7.95
C SER A 49 -12.25 -9.63 -8.23
N LYS A 50 -12.79 -9.96 -9.38
CA LYS A 50 -12.83 -11.35 -9.86
C LYS A 50 -11.42 -11.75 -10.31
N LYS A 51 -11.14 -13.06 -10.25
CA LYS A 51 -9.88 -13.61 -10.76
C LYS A 51 -9.62 -13.14 -12.19
N GLY A 52 -8.40 -12.72 -12.47
CA GLY A 52 -7.99 -12.26 -13.80
C GLY A 52 -8.31 -10.79 -14.07
N THR A 53 -8.87 -10.07 -13.12
CA THR A 53 -9.13 -8.63 -13.30
C THR A 53 -7.82 -7.87 -13.32
N LEU A 54 -7.69 -6.98 -14.30
CA LEU A 54 -6.59 -6.04 -14.41
C LEU A 54 -7.15 -4.62 -14.21
N ARG A 55 -6.53 -3.86 -13.29
CA ARG A 55 -6.90 -2.46 -13.04
C ARG A 55 -5.66 -1.60 -13.16
N GLY A 56 -5.75 -0.52 -13.89
CA GLY A 56 -4.66 0.45 -14.01
C GLY A 56 -4.01 0.46 -15.39
N MET A 57 -2.83 1.06 -15.53
CA MET A 57 -2.19 1.90 -14.50
C MET A 57 -2.94 3.21 -14.37
N HIS A 58 -3.01 3.74 -13.16
CA HIS A 58 -3.66 5.04 -12.92
C HIS A 58 -2.91 5.80 -11.82
N TYR A 59 -3.05 7.12 -11.84
CA TYR A 59 -2.44 7.99 -10.84
C TYR A 59 -3.26 9.27 -10.70
N GLN A 60 -2.93 10.05 -9.68
CA GLN A 60 -3.59 11.33 -9.43
C GLN A 60 -2.61 12.47 -9.61
N LYS A 61 -3.01 13.47 -10.38
CA LYS A 61 -2.23 14.68 -10.58
C LYS A 61 -2.41 15.63 -9.40
N GLU A 62 -1.40 16.45 -9.13
CA GLU A 62 -1.54 17.51 -8.15
C GLU A 62 -2.64 18.50 -8.58
N PRO A 63 -3.39 19.06 -7.63
CA PRO A 63 -3.24 18.95 -6.17
C PRO A 63 -3.99 17.76 -5.53
N TYR A 64 -4.39 16.76 -6.29
CA TYR A 64 -5.23 15.65 -5.83
C TYR A 64 -4.43 14.43 -5.38
N GLY A 65 -3.11 14.50 -5.44
CA GLY A 65 -2.25 13.44 -4.96
C GLY A 65 -2.41 13.22 -3.45
N HIS A 66 -2.39 11.96 -3.01
CA HIS A 66 -2.42 11.60 -1.59
C HIS A 66 -1.74 10.26 -1.36
N GLU A 67 -1.43 10.02 -0.10
CA GLU A 67 -0.88 8.73 0.32
C GLU A 67 -1.97 7.67 0.35
N LYS A 68 -1.58 6.44 0.07
CA LYS A 68 -2.48 5.27 0.11
C LYS A 68 -1.85 4.16 0.93
N LEU A 69 -2.65 3.58 1.81
CA LEU A 69 -2.33 2.34 2.50
C LEU A 69 -3.15 1.24 1.85
N VAL A 70 -2.47 0.27 1.26
CA VAL A 70 -3.11 -0.81 0.51
C VAL A 70 -2.82 -2.14 1.18
N SER A 71 -3.86 -2.95 1.37
CA SER A 71 -3.75 -4.28 1.96
C SER A 71 -4.58 -5.27 1.16
N CYS A 72 -4.06 -6.46 0.94
CA CYS A 72 -4.83 -7.58 0.37
C CYS A 72 -5.30 -8.44 1.52
N ILE A 73 -6.58 -8.35 1.87
CA ILE A 73 -7.15 -9.05 3.03
C ILE A 73 -7.66 -10.45 2.71
N HIS A 74 -7.81 -10.78 1.44
CA HIS A 74 -8.23 -12.10 0.99
C HIS A 74 -7.72 -12.38 -0.41
N GLY A 75 -7.18 -13.56 -0.63
CA GLY A 75 -6.64 -13.95 -1.92
C GLY A 75 -5.24 -13.39 -2.17
N LYS A 76 -4.92 -13.18 -3.44
CA LYS A 76 -3.63 -12.67 -3.87
C LYS A 76 -3.81 -11.62 -4.98
N ALA A 77 -3.02 -10.58 -4.93
CA ALA A 77 -2.97 -9.55 -5.95
C ALA A 77 -1.51 -9.19 -6.23
N LEU A 78 -1.21 -8.99 -7.50
CA LEU A 78 0.07 -8.42 -7.91
C LEU A 78 -0.13 -6.92 -8.04
N ASP A 79 0.58 -6.15 -7.24
CA ASP A 79 0.55 -4.70 -7.30
C ASP A 79 1.83 -4.18 -7.95
N VAL A 80 1.69 -3.36 -8.97
CA VAL A 80 2.82 -2.81 -9.72
C VAL A 80 2.81 -1.30 -9.58
N CYS A 81 3.95 -0.75 -9.15
CA CYS A 81 4.12 0.67 -8.91
C CYS A 81 5.19 1.26 -9.82
N ILE A 82 4.93 2.44 -10.35
CA ILE A 82 5.88 3.20 -11.15
C ILE A 82 6.11 4.56 -10.48
N ALA A 83 7.36 4.95 -10.33
CA ALA A 83 7.72 6.25 -9.79
C ALA A 83 7.55 7.34 -10.84
N LEU A 84 6.65 8.29 -10.60
CA LEU A 84 6.34 9.37 -11.54
C LEU A 84 6.78 10.76 -11.07
N ARG A 85 7.40 10.88 -9.87
CA ARG A 85 7.93 12.16 -9.41
C ARG A 85 9.22 12.48 -10.14
N THR A 86 9.21 13.54 -10.93
CA THR A 86 10.37 13.93 -11.76
C THR A 86 11.55 14.44 -10.94
N ASP A 87 11.32 14.88 -9.71
CA ASP A 87 12.33 15.36 -8.77
C ASP A 87 12.89 14.25 -7.88
N SER A 88 12.39 13.03 -7.99
CA SER A 88 12.87 11.87 -7.25
C SER A 88 14.00 11.16 -7.97
N LYS A 89 14.97 10.66 -7.20
CA LYS A 89 16.06 9.83 -7.73
C LYS A 89 15.55 8.52 -8.32
N SER A 90 14.36 8.07 -7.89
CA SER A 90 13.75 6.83 -8.36
C SER A 90 12.83 7.03 -9.56
N PHE A 91 12.78 8.22 -10.15
CA PHE A 91 11.90 8.49 -11.30
C PHE A 91 12.06 7.41 -12.38
N GLY A 92 10.93 6.84 -12.78
CA GLY A 92 10.87 5.80 -13.81
C GLY A 92 11.11 4.38 -13.29
N PHE A 93 11.47 4.21 -12.02
CA PHE A 93 11.63 2.89 -11.43
C PHE A 93 10.28 2.19 -11.31
N VAL A 94 10.30 0.87 -11.51
CA VAL A 94 9.12 0.00 -11.41
C VAL A 94 9.40 -1.05 -10.34
N ASP A 95 8.44 -1.24 -9.45
CA ASP A 95 8.47 -2.26 -8.41
C ASP A 95 7.14 -2.99 -8.31
N HIS A 96 7.18 -4.17 -7.69
CA HIS A 96 5.97 -4.99 -7.47
C HIS A 96 6.07 -5.81 -6.20
#